data_0b4e7d263d50796b457cbb48d3eb7ffb
#
_entry.id   0b4e7d263d50796b457cbb48d3eb7ffb
#
_cell.length_a   1.000
_cell.length_b   1.000
_cell.length_c   1.000
_cell.angle_alpha   90.00
_cell.angle_beta   90.00
_cell.angle_gamma   90.00
#
_symmetry.space_group_name_H-M   'P 1'
#
loop_
_entity.id
_entity.type
_entity.pdbx_description
1 polymer ?
#
loop_
_entity_poly.entity_id
_entity_poly.type
_entity_poly.pdbx_seq_one_letter_code
_entity_poly.pdbx_strand_id
1 'polypeptide(L)'
;MIDNEAPSLQAIRESLVTPDHEPNRMRISRAARSGALVRIARGIYLPASTLEGHPLWLQKTIVRGSRICALSMRRHDHILTGECAGWILGLPIITDKGPITAYAPISCGERRLSFDAVRIGSKLIMPAGQASIVRTSLPAHQIAEGFAIPFAPRILVDCARLAAKEQAFALTCAGIARLASYSRFDQLASRERAEQARHDLLRELASLPRSSRGTSQARWVISHADAGCESPGESRVLHALILAGIKGITTQEEVHCSGHTFFIDIAIPSLKIAIEFDGRIKYGDSVQEVHERIEAEQRRARLLQLAGWRIIRIRWSDLRRLDEVVAQVLVAIRQRVGR
;
A
#
# COMPACT_ATOMS: atom_id res chain seq x y z
N MET A 1 0.73 6.19 -7.48
CA MET A 1 0.02 7.29 -6.82
C MET A 1 -1.49 7.09 -6.99
N ILE A 2 -2.09 6.26 -6.13
CA ILE A 2 -3.55 6.21 -5.92
C ILE A 2 -3.90 7.21 -4.79
N ASP A 3 -2.90 7.63 -4.01
CA ASP A 3 -3.11 8.25 -2.70
C ASP A 3 -3.44 9.74 -2.69
N ASN A 4 -3.15 10.50 -3.75
CA ASN A 4 -3.38 11.96 -3.71
C ASN A 4 -4.82 12.39 -4.03
N GLU A 5 -5.71 11.45 -4.41
CA GLU A 5 -7.10 11.76 -4.74
C GLU A 5 -8.11 10.96 -3.89
N ALA A 6 -7.67 10.01 -3.09
CA ALA A 6 -8.56 9.27 -2.22
C ALA A 6 -8.90 10.11 -0.98
N PRO A 7 -10.19 10.26 -0.63
CA PRO A 7 -10.58 11.01 0.57
C PRO A 7 -10.04 10.31 1.82
N SER A 8 -9.73 11.08 2.87
CA SER A 8 -9.34 10.54 4.17
C SER A 8 -10.44 9.65 4.77
N LEU A 9 -10.06 8.72 5.64
CA LEU A 9 -11.07 7.90 6.34
C LEU A 9 -12.00 8.75 7.20
N GLN A 10 -11.53 9.88 7.72
CA GLN A 10 -12.36 10.82 8.45
C GLN A 10 -13.42 11.45 7.53
N ALA A 11 -13.04 11.96 6.36
CA ALA A 11 -13.98 12.53 5.38
C ALA A 11 -15.01 11.49 4.92
N ILE A 12 -14.57 10.24 4.70
CA ILE A 12 -15.49 9.14 4.39
C ILE A 12 -16.45 8.88 5.56
N ARG A 13 -15.97 8.87 6.81
CA ARG A 13 -16.78 8.65 8.00
C ARG A 13 -17.85 9.71 8.17
N GLU A 14 -17.51 10.97 7.94
CA GLU A 14 -18.42 12.11 8.01
C GLU A 14 -19.52 12.06 6.93
N SER A 15 -19.25 11.43 5.80
CA SER A 15 -20.23 11.24 4.72
C SER A 15 -21.22 10.09 4.99
N LEU A 16 -20.96 9.22 5.98
CA LEU A 16 -21.82 8.07 6.26
C LEU A 16 -23.12 8.49 6.96
N VAL A 17 -24.21 7.92 6.50
CA VAL A 17 -25.55 8.14 7.06
C VAL A 17 -25.91 6.97 7.96
N THR A 18 -26.27 7.27 9.22
CA THR A 18 -26.74 6.31 10.21
C THR A 18 -28.08 6.76 10.79
N PRO A 19 -28.85 5.85 11.44
CA PRO A 19 -30.07 6.25 12.16
C PRO A 19 -29.87 7.26 13.28
N ASP A 20 -28.64 7.42 13.77
CA ASP A 20 -28.31 8.39 14.81
C ASP A 20 -28.17 9.82 14.21
N HIS A 21 -27.72 9.91 12.94
CA HIS A 21 -27.63 11.18 12.21
C HIS A 21 -28.95 11.56 11.50
N GLU A 22 -29.74 10.59 11.08
CA GLU A 22 -31.06 10.78 10.46
C GLU A 22 -32.09 9.90 11.19
N PRO A 23 -32.76 10.43 12.20
CA PRO A 23 -33.68 9.64 13.04
C PRO A 23 -34.89 9.13 12.28
N ASN A 24 -35.21 9.72 11.13
CA ASN A 24 -36.34 9.28 10.31
C ASN A 24 -35.97 8.06 9.46
N ARG A 25 -36.16 6.86 10.05
CA ARG A 25 -35.91 5.57 9.39
C ARG A 25 -36.65 5.40 8.06
N MET A 26 -37.81 6.03 7.90
CA MET A 26 -38.57 5.96 6.65
C MET A 26 -37.88 6.75 5.53
N ARG A 27 -37.23 7.89 5.82
CA ARG A 27 -36.42 8.63 4.85
C ARG A 27 -35.22 7.83 4.39
N ILE A 28 -34.46 7.22 5.31
CA ILE A 28 -33.36 6.32 4.98
C ILE A 28 -33.84 5.16 4.10
N SER A 29 -34.94 4.49 4.49
CA SER A 29 -35.48 3.37 3.73
C SER A 29 -35.95 3.77 2.34
N ARG A 30 -36.53 4.95 2.17
CA ARG A 30 -36.95 5.49 0.87
C ARG A 30 -35.73 5.81 0.00
N ALA A 31 -34.72 6.50 0.55
CA ALA A 31 -33.49 6.84 -0.13
C ALA A 31 -32.67 5.60 -0.54
N ALA A 32 -32.65 4.56 0.30
CA ALA A 32 -32.02 3.29 -0.06
C ALA A 32 -32.76 2.55 -1.18
N ARG A 33 -34.09 2.59 -1.18
CA ARG A 33 -34.92 1.99 -2.28
C ARG A 33 -34.79 2.76 -3.58
N SER A 34 -34.70 4.07 -3.56
CA SER A 34 -34.47 4.88 -4.77
C SER A 34 -33.03 4.83 -5.30
N GLY A 35 -32.10 4.20 -4.57
CA GLY A 35 -30.68 4.16 -4.94
C GLY A 35 -29.88 5.41 -4.56
N ALA A 36 -30.50 6.41 -3.92
CA ALA A 36 -29.81 7.61 -3.44
C ALA A 36 -28.82 7.29 -2.27
N LEU A 37 -29.09 6.21 -1.53
CA LEU A 37 -28.19 5.67 -0.52
C LEU A 37 -27.84 4.21 -0.84
N VAL A 38 -26.54 3.87 -0.77
CA VAL A 38 -26.05 2.50 -0.87
C VAL A 38 -25.71 1.96 0.51
N ARG A 39 -26.17 0.75 0.82
CA ARG A 39 -25.94 0.14 2.14
C ARG A 39 -24.53 -0.45 2.20
N ILE A 40 -23.76 -0.03 3.18
CA ILE A 40 -22.39 -0.52 3.43
C ILE A 40 -22.44 -1.71 4.42
N ALA A 41 -23.18 -1.52 5.49
CA ALA A 41 -23.46 -2.54 6.51
C ALA A 41 -24.82 -2.27 7.12
N ARG A 42 -25.34 -3.17 7.97
CA ARG A 42 -26.63 -2.98 8.62
C ARG A 42 -26.70 -1.63 9.35
N GLY A 43 -27.61 -0.75 8.90
CA GLY A 43 -27.83 0.59 9.47
C GLY A 43 -26.71 1.61 9.17
N ILE A 44 -25.83 1.35 8.21
CA ILE A 44 -24.80 2.29 7.76
C ILE A 44 -24.88 2.39 6.25
N TYR A 45 -25.02 3.60 5.77
CA TYR A 45 -25.22 3.90 4.35
C TYR A 45 -24.23 4.95 3.87
N LEU A 46 -23.98 4.95 2.59
CA LEU A 46 -23.16 5.94 1.89
C LEU A 46 -24.05 6.62 0.82
N PRO A 47 -24.07 7.94 0.68
CA PRO A 47 -24.73 8.60 -0.44
C PRO A 47 -24.16 8.11 -1.77
N ALA A 48 -25.04 7.76 -2.72
CA ALA A 48 -24.60 7.30 -4.05
C ALA A 48 -23.79 8.38 -4.77
N SER A 49 -24.11 9.64 -4.55
CA SER A 49 -23.41 10.80 -5.11
C SER A 49 -21.92 10.86 -4.76
N THR A 50 -21.50 10.26 -3.63
CA THR A 50 -20.07 10.18 -3.28
C THR A 50 -19.28 9.20 -4.17
N LEU A 51 -19.97 8.38 -4.95
CA LEU A 51 -19.36 7.41 -5.86
C LEU A 51 -19.54 7.81 -7.33
N GLU A 52 -20.55 8.64 -7.64
CA GLU A 52 -20.87 9.04 -9.00
C GLU A 52 -19.77 9.93 -9.61
N GLY A 53 -19.52 9.75 -10.91
CA GLY A 53 -18.50 10.51 -11.65
C GLY A 53 -17.05 10.07 -11.39
N HIS A 54 -16.79 9.26 -10.37
CA HIS A 54 -15.45 8.80 -10.06
C HIS A 54 -15.04 7.55 -10.85
N PRO A 55 -13.74 7.37 -11.16
CA PRO A 55 -13.23 6.16 -11.76
C PRO A 55 -13.42 4.96 -10.82
N LEU A 56 -13.55 3.75 -11.39
CA LEU A 56 -13.88 2.54 -10.62
C LEU A 56 -12.92 2.27 -9.45
N TRP A 57 -11.64 2.54 -9.63
CA TRP A 57 -10.65 2.34 -8.56
C TRP A 57 -10.93 3.24 -7.35
N LEU A 58 -11.32 4.51 -7.57
CA LEU A 58 -11.64 5.45 -6.50
C LEU A 58 -12.97 5.09 -5.83
N GLN A 59 -13.99 4.70 -6.61
CA GLN A 59 -15.25 4.17 -6.06
C GLN A 59 -15.00 3.00 -5.10
N LYS A 60 -14.15 2.05 -5.48
CA LYS A 60 -13.79 0.91 -4.64
C LYS A 60 -13.01 1.32 -3.38
N THR A 61 -12.10 2.29 -3.50
CA THR A 61 -11.36 2.84 -2.37
C THR A 61 -12.30 3.48 -1.36
N ILE A 62 -13.26 4.32 -1.82
CA ILE A 62 -14.28 4.93 -0.97
C ILE A 62 -15.14 3.86 -0.28
N VAL A 63 -15.61 2.86 -1.00
CA VAL A 63 -16.41 1.77 -0.42
C VAL A 63 -15.60 0.98 0.62
N ARG A 64 -14.32 0.70 0.36
CA ARG A 64 -13.44 0.05 1.33
C ARG A 64 -13.27 0.90 2.59
N GLY A 65 -13.02 2.20 2.44
CA GLY A 65 -12.95 3.15 3.55
C GLY A 65 -14.26 3.19 4.35
N SER A 66 -15.41 3.22 3.66
CA SER A 66 -16.73 3.16 4.30
C SER A 66 -16.94 1.90 5.14
N ARG A 67 -16.43 0.74 4.70
CA ARG A 67 -16.47 -0.51 5.46
C ARG A 67 -15.57 -0.50 6.69
N ILE A 68 -14.39 0.13 6.59
CA ILE A 68 -13.48 0.34 7.73
C ILE A 68 -14.16 1.22 8.78
N CYS A 69 -14.75 2.33 8.35
CA CYS A 69 -15.52 3.22 9.23
C CYS A 69 -16.72 2.48 9.86
N ALA A 70 -17.46 1.68 9.08
CA ALA A 70 -18.57 0.89 9.58
C ALA A 70 -18.15 -0.12 10.66
N LEU A 71 -16.97 -0.75 10.53
CA LEU A 71 -16.43 -1.63 11.55
C LEU A 71 -16.16 -0.87 12.85
N SER A 72 -15.47 0.26 12.79
CA SER A 72 -15.18 1.11 13.95
C SER A 72 -16.44 1.64 14.62
N MET A 73 -17.43 2.10 13.85
CA MET A 73 -18.70 2.62 14.37
C MET A 73 -19.57 1.56 15.05
N ARG A 74 -19.49 0.31 14.59
CA ARG A 74 -20.29 -0.79 15.11
C ARG A 74 -19.63 -1.55 16.26
N ARG A 75 -18.34 -1.41 16.41
CA ARG A 75 -17.50 -2.17 17.31
C ARG A 75 -16.48 -1.26 17.99
N HIS A 76 -16.94 -0.51 18.99
CA HIS A 76 -16.11 0.45 19.74
C HIS A 76 -14.99 -0.23 20.54
N ASP A 77 -15.13 -1.52 20.83
CA ASP A 77 -14.15 -2.35 21.54
C ASP A 77 -13.15 -3.02 20.60
N HIS A 78 -13.23 -2.76 19.28
CA HIS A 78 -12.32 -3.31 18.30
C HIS A 78 -11.21 -2.32 17.92
N ILE A 79 -10.01 -2.84 17.73
CA ILE A 79 -8.83 -2.07 17.31
C ILE A 79 -8.53 -2.42 15.87
N LEU A 80 -8.64 -1.45 14.96
CA LEU A 80 -8.29 -1.66 13.53
C LEU A 80 -6.82 -2.04 13.41
N THR A 81 -6.48 -2.97 12.50
CA THR A 81 -5.09 -3.40 12.31
C THR A 81 -4.77 -3.72 10.86
N GLY A 82 -3.52 -4.13 10.58
CA GLY A 82 -3.04 -4.45 9.24
C GLY A 82 -3.23 -3.27 8.28
N GLU A 83 -3.68 -3.55 7.05
CA GLU A 83 -3.87 -2.52 6.02
C GLU A 83 -4.84 -1.41 6.42
N CYS A 84 -5.84 -1.69 7.27
CA CYS A 84 -6.79 -0.68 7.72
C CYS A 84 -6.11 0.38 8.60
N ALA A 85 -5.31 -0.06 9.57
CA ALA A 85 -4.52 0.83 10.41
C ALA A 85 -3.37 1.48 9.64
N GLY A 86 -2.78 0.75 8.68
CA GLY A 86 -1.78 1.27 7.76
C GLY A 86 -2.28 2.48 6.97
N TRP A 87 -3.52 2.43 6.49
CA TRP A 87 -4.15 3.58 5.82
C TRP A 87 -4.23 4.81 6.73
N ILE A 88 -4.66 4.63 8.00
CA ILE A 88 -4.71 5.72 8.98
C ILE A 88 -3.31 6.29 9.25
N LEU A 89 -2.27 5.46 9.22
CA LEU A 89 -0.87 5.92 9.32
C LEU A 89 -0.33 6.57 8.04
N GLY A 90 -1.13 6.70 6.98
CA GLY A 90 -0.68 7.24 5.70
C GLY A 90 0.22 6.32 4.90
N LEU A 91 0.14 4.99 5.13
CA LEU A 91 0.76 4.02 4.22
C LEU A 91 -0.03 3.94 2.91
N PRO A 92 0.63 3.63 1.78
CA PRO A 92 -0.02 3.59 0.49
C PRO A 92 -1.11 2.50 0.43
N ILE A 93 -2.22 2.81 -0.25
CA ILE A 93 -3.25 1.82 -0.55
C ILE A 93 -2.81 1.02 -1.77
N ILE A 94 -2.35 -0.21 -1.52
CA ILE A 94 -1.81 -1.08 -2.57
C ILE A 94 -2.92 -1.77 -3.37
N THR A 95 -4.05 -2.06 -2.72
CA THR A 95 -5.16 -2.79 -3.33
C THR A 95 -6.51 -2.40 -2.73
N ASP A 96 -7.55 -2.50 -3.56
CA ASP A 96 -8.94 -2.39 -3.14
C ASP A 96 -9.50 -3.70 -2.52
N LYS A 97 -8.73 -4.80 -2.58
CA LYS A 97 -9.15 -6.15 -2.19
C LYS A 97 -8.62 -6.60 -0.82
N GLY A 98 -7.80 -5.80 -0.14
CA GLY A 98 -7.24 -6.15 1.15
C GLY A 98 -8.32 -6.41 2.21
N PRO A 99 -8.06 -7.31 3.19
CA PRO A 99 -9.00 -7.62 4.24
C PRO A 99 -9.26 -6.41 5.14
N ILE A 100 -10.50 -6.27 5.62
CA ILE A 100 -10.83 -5.31 6.67
C ILE A 100 -10.63 -6.03 8.00
N THR A 101 -9.56 -5.70 8.70
CA THR A 101 -9.08 -6.47 9.85
C THR A 101 -9.10 -5.64 11.12
N ALA A 102 -9.54 -6.26 12.22
CA ALA A 102 -9.46 -5.68 13.55
C ALA A 102 -9.13 -6.73 14.60
N TYR A 103 -8.57 -6.28 15.71
CA TYR A 103 -8.50 -7.03 16.95
C TYR A 103 -9.79 -6.89 17.72
N ALA A 104 -10.20 -7.97 18.38
CA ALA A 104 -11.31 -7.98 19.33
C ALA A 104 -10.89 -8.70 20.62
N PRO A 105 -11.49 -8.34 21.79
CA PRO A 105 -11.29 -9.08 23.02
C PRO A 105 -11.69 -10.56 22.86
N ILE A 106 -11.00 -11.45 23.57
CA ILE A 106 -11.29 -12.90 23.55
C ILE A 106 -12.75 -13.17 24.00
N SER A 107 -13.25 -12.37 24.93
CA SER A 107 -14.62 -12.44 25.46
C SER A 107 -15.69 -11.96 24.48
N CYS A 108 -15.30 -11.36 23.35
CA CYS A 108 -16.26 -10.85 22.37
C CYS A 108 -16.97 -12.01 21.67
N GLY A 109 -18.30 -12.03 21.73
CA GLY A 109 -19.14 -13.05 21.07
C GLY A 109 -18.98 -13.06 19.54
N GLU A 110 -19.41 -14.17 18.90
CA GLU A 110 -19.17 -14.49 17.48
C GLU A 110 -19.87 -13.62 16.42
N ARG A 111 -20.40 -12.46 16.74
CA ARG A 111 -21.10 -11.64 15.75
C ARG A 111 -20.10 -11.08 14.71
N ARG A 112 -20.01 -11.75 13.58
CA ARG A 112 -19.27 -11.27 12.42
C ARG A 112 -19.94 -10.01 11.87
N LEU A 113 -19.15 -8.97 11.57
CA LEU A 113 -19.67 -7.84 10.81
C LEU A 113 -19.62 -8.18 9.33
N SER A 114 -20.81 -8.21 8.71
CA SER A 114 -20.95 -8.40 7.27
C SER A 114 -21.16 -7.07 6.58
N PHE A 115 -20.60 -6.96 5.39
CA PHE A 115 -20.73 -5.82 4.49
C PHE A 115 -21.59 -6.20 3.29
N ASP A 116 -22.47 -5.32 2.90
CA ASP A 116 -23.32 -5.56 1.74
C ASP A 116 -22.55 -5.37 0.43
N ALA A 117 -23.05 -5.99 -0.65
CA ALA A 117 -22.58 -5.67 -2.01
C ALA A 117 -22.98 -4.25 -2.37
N VAL A 118 -22.04 -3.46 -2.88
CA VAL A 118 -22.28 -2.09 -3.32
C VAL A 118 -22.44 -2.05 -4.83
N ARG A 119 -23.55 -1.47 -5.28
CA ARG A 119 -23.87 -1.28 -6.69
C ARG A 119 -24.29 0.17 -6.94
N ILE A 120 -24.02 0.65 -8.16
CA ILE A 120 -24.59 1.89 -8.71
C ILE A 120 -25.31 1.50 -10.00
N GLY A 121 -26.63 1.63 -10.00
CA GLY A 121 -27.46 1.03 -11.04
C GLY A 121 -27.22 -0.48 -11.15
N SER A 122 -26.93 -0.98 -12.33
CA SER A 122 -26.58 -2.40 -12.58
C SER A 122 -25.12 -2.74 -12.26
N LYS A 123 -24.22 -1.73 -12.18
CA LYS A 123 -22.77 -1.94 -12.04
C LYS A 123 -22.40 -2.34 -10.62
N LEU A 124 -21.76 -3.49 -10.45
CA LEU A 124 -21.17 -3.91 -9.19
C LEU A 124 -19.84 -3.16 -8.96
N ILE A 125 -19.79 -2.37 -7.88
CA ILE A 125 -18.57 -1.68 -7.43
C ILE A 125 -17.74 -2.61 -6.55
N MET A 126 -18.38 -3.21 -5.53
CA MET A 126 -17.70 -4.12 -4.61
C MET A 126 -18.65 -5.23 -4.16
N PRO A 127 -18.20 -6.51 -4.15
CA PRO A 127 -19.01 -7.62 -3.68
C PRO A 127 -19.27 -7.54 -2.18
N ALA A 128 -20.25 -8.29 -1.68
CA ALA A 128 -20.45 -8.50 -0.25
C ALA A 128 -19.19 -9.11 0.39
N GLY A 129 -19.00 -8.87 1.68
CA GLY A 129 -17.83 -9.36 2.40
C GLY A 129 -18.05 -9.39 3.91
N GLN A 130 -16.99 -9.73 4.63
CA GLN A 130 -17.00 -9.78 6.09
C GLN A 130 -15.70 -9.18 6.63
N ALA A 131 -15.77 -8.61 7.85
CA ALA A 131 -14.58 -8.22 8.59
C ALA A 131 -13.81 -9.46 9.06
N SER A 132 -12.49 -9.38 9.00
CA SER A 132 -11.58 -10.38 9.55
C SER A 132 -11.22 -10.00 10.99
N ILE A 133 -11.69 -10.76 11.96
CA ILE A 133 -11.51 -10.47 13.38
C ILE A 133 -10.48 -11.40 13.98
N VAL A 134 -9.43 -10.80 14.56
CA VAL A 134 -8.38 -11.51 15.29
C VAL A 134 -8.69 -11.39 16.79
N ARG A 135 -9.13 -12.49 17.41
CA ARG A 135 -9.41 -12.53 18.84
C ARG A 135 -8.15 -12.77 19.63
N THR A 136 -7.83 -11.83 20.51
CA THR A 136 -6.61 -11.88 21.33
C THR A 136 -6.76 -10.94 22.52
N SER A 137 -5.80 -10.99 23.46
CA SER A 137 -5.58 -9.87 24.37
C SER A 137 -5.25 -8.65 23.53
N LEU A 138 -5.99 -7.56 23.74
CA LEU A 138 -5.82 -6.37 22.92
C LEU A 138 -4.42 -5.79 23.07
N PRO A 139 -3.73 -5.46 21.98
CA PRO A 139 -2.44 -4.79 22.03
C PRO A 139 -2.58 -3.38 22.62
N ALA A 140 -1.48 -2.82 23.11
CA ALA A 140 -1.40 -1.40 23.40
C ALA A 140 -1.77 -0.60 22.12
N HIS A 141 -2.60 0.43 22.29
CA HIS A 141 -3.18 1.16 21.16
C HIS A 141 -3.36 2.63 21.49
N GLN A 142 -3.63 3.39 20.45
CA GLN A 142 -3.87 4.84 20.50
C GLN A 142 -5.11 5.17 19.66
N ILE A 143 -5.63 6.39 19.83
CA ILE A 143 -6.66 6.94 18.96
C ILE A 143 -5.98 7.86 17.95
N ALA A 144 -6.12 7.55 16.67
CA ALA A 144 -5.65 8.36 15.55
C ALA A 144 -6.82 8.59 14.58
N GLU A 145 -7.08 9.85 14.23
CA GLU A 145 -8.21 10.26 13.37
C GLU A 145 -9.57 9.68 13.83
N GLY A 146 -9.75 9.51 15.15
CA GLY A 146 -10.97 8.94 15.73
C GLY A 146 -11.08 7.41 15.63
N PHE A 147 -10.02 6.71 15.26
CA PHE A 147 -9.95 5.24 15.17
C PHE A 147 -8.99 4.68 16.21
N ALA A 148 -9.37 3.58 16.88
CA ALA A 148 -8.47 2.83 17.73
C ALA A 148 -7.54 1.98 16.84
N ILE A 149 -6.23 2.22 16.94
CA ILE A 149 -5.18 1.51 16.18
C ILE A 149 -3.99 1.17 17.10
N PRO A 150 -3.25 0.08 16.87
CA PRO A 150 -2.01 -0.19 17.59
C PRO A 150 -0.95 0.89 17.31
N PHE A 151 0.18 0.81 18.01
CA PHE A 151 1.36 1.61 17.66
C PHE A 151 1.99 1.12 16.35
N ALA A 152 2.72 2.01 15.66
CA ALA A 152 3.23 1.80 14.32
C ALA A 152 4.00 0.47 14.12
N PRO A 153 4.92 0.02 14.99
CA PRO A 153 5.60 -1.27 14.80
C PRO A 153 4.63 -2.44 14.70
N ARG A 154 3.59 -2.47 15.56
CA ARG A 154 2.59 -3.53 15.53
C ARG A 154 1.75 -3.49 14.26
N ILE A 155 1.35 -2.31 13.79
CA ILE A 155 0.63 -2.15 12.52
C ILE A 155 1.43 -2.72 11.36
N LEU A 156 2.73 -2.41 11.28
CA LEU A 156 3.59 -2.90 10.20
C LEU A 156 3.80 -4.42 10.26
N VAL A 157 3.99 -4.98 11.46
CA VAL A 157 4.03 -6.43 11.65
C VAL A 157 2.72 -7.08 11.19
N ASP A 158 1.58 -6.47 11.50
CA ASP A 158 0.27 -6.99 11.08
C ASP A 158 0.06 -6.85 9.56
N CYS A 159 0.52 -5.78 8.93
CA CYS A 159 0.57 -5.67 7.47
C CYS A 159 1.42 -6.80 6.87
N ALA A 160 2.62 -7.03 7.42
CA ALA A 160 3.53 -8.06 6.93
C ALA A 160 2.97 -9.48 7.06
N ARG A 161 2.17 -9.77 8.08
CA ARG A 161 1.64 -11.14 8.34
C ARG A 161 0.24 -11.39 7.79
N LEU A 162 -0.62 -10.35 7.64
CA LEU A 162 -2.04 -10.52 7.32
C LEU A 162 -2.40 -10.15 5.88
N ALA A 163 -1.61 -9.31 5.22
CA ALA A 163 -1.81 -8.96 3.81
C ALA A 163 -1.31 -10.08 2.89
N ALA A 164 -1.75 -10.07 1.63
CA ALA A 164 -1.16 -10.94 0.62
C ALA A 164 0.33 -10.58 0.44
N LYS A 165 1.19 -11.58 0.16
CA LYS A 165 2.65 -11.47 0.28
C LYS A 165 3.24 -10.27 -0.48
N GLU A 166 2.80 -10.02 -1.72
CA GLU A 166 3.24 -8.88 -2.53
C GLU A 166 2.86 -7.53 -1.88
N GLN A 167 1.64 -7.44 -1.38
CA GLN A 167 1.14 -6.24 -0.70
C GLN A 167 1.82 -6.03 0.64
N ALA A 168 1.99 -7.12 1.40
CA ALA A 168 2.74 -7.12 2.65
C ALA A 168 4.15 -6.55 2.45
N PHE A 169 4.82 -6.98 1.37
CA PHE A 169 6.16 -6.50 1.02
C PHE A 169 6.16 -4.98 0.74
N ALA A 170 5.27 -4.51 -0.13
CA ALA A 170 5.21 -3.08 -0.48
C ALA A 170 4.84 -2.19 0.71
N LEU A 171 3.88 -2.63 1.55
CA LEU A 171 3.53 -1.92 2.78
C LEU A 171 4.68 -1.88 3.78
N THR A 172 5.46 -2.94 3.87
CA THR A 172 6.61 -3.00 4.77
C THR A 172 7.76 -2.13 4.26
N CYS A 173 8.03 -2.08 2.95
CA CYS A 173 8.98 -1.13 2.37
C CYS A 173 8.62 0.32 2.73
N ALA A 174 7.39 0.73 2.44
CA ALA A 174 6.91 2.08 2.77
C ALA A 174 6.92 2.35 4.29
N GLY A 175 6.57 1.35 5.10
CA GLY A 175 6.58 1.46 6.56
C GLY A 175 7.97 1.64 7.14
N ILE A 176 8.95 0.86 6.71
CA ILE A 176 10.35 1.00 7.12
C ILE A 176 10.91 2.35 6.67
N ALA A 177 10.64 2.77 5.41
CA ALA A 177 11.03 4.08 4.90
C ALA A 177 10.51 5.22 5.78
N ARG A 178 9.25 5.14 6.20
CA ARG A 178 8.62 6.12 7.10
C ARG A 178 9.23 6.11 8.49
N LEU A 179 9.42 4.94 9.11
CA LEU A 179 10.05 4.82 10.44
C LEU A 179 11.48 5.35 10.44
N ALA A 180 12.22 5.10 9.37
CA ALA A 180 13.60 5.53 9.20
C ALA A 180 13.73 6.98 8.73
N SER A 181 12.64 7.66 8.37
CA SER A 181 12.69 8.94 7.64
C SER A 181 13.69 8.86 6.49
N TYR A 182 13.54 7.82 5.65
CA TYR A 182 14.51 7.51 4.60
C TYR A 182 14.63 8.64 3.59
N SER A 183 15.86 9.02 3.30
CA SER A 183 16.20 9.98 2.25
C SER A 183 17.35 9.43 1.38
N ARG A 184 17.16 9.42 0.07
CA ARG A 184 18.21 9.04 -0.88
C ARG A 184 19.39 10.02 -0.90
N PHE A 185 19.20 11.24 -0.37
CA PHE A 185 20.25 12.26 -0.26
C PHE A 185 21.11 12.10 1.00
N ASP A 186 20.71 11.24 1.94
CA ASP A 186 21.44 10.88 3.17
C ASP A 186 21.36 9.36 3.37
N GLN A 187 21.90 8.62 2.39
CA GLN A 187 21.68 7.16 2.33
C GLN A 187 22.29 6.42 3.50
N LEU A 188 23.52 6.77 3.91
CA LEU A 188 24.23 6.04 4.95
C LEU A 188 23.42 6.05 6.26
N ALA A 189 23.12 7.22 6.79
CA ALA A 189 22.35 7.35 8.01
C ALA A 189 20.92 6.84 7.86
N SER A 190 20.30 7.00 6.67
CA SER A 190 18.96 6.47 6.38
C SER A 190 18.93 4.94 6.40
N ARG A 191 19.95 4.26 5.87
CA ARG A 191 20.04 2.80 5.90
C ARG A 191 20.30 2.27 7.30
N GLU A 192 21.12 2.96 8.11
CA GLU A 192 21.31 2.61 9.51
C GLU A 192 20.00 2.69 10.30
N ARG A 193 19.23 3.78 10.13
CA ARG A 193 17.89 3.93 10.73
C ARG A 193 16.90 2.88 10.22
N ALA A 194 16.95 2.54 8.94
CA ALA A 194 16.10 1.50 8.34
C ALA A 194 16.43 0.11 8.91
N GLU A 195 17.71 -0.19 9.15
CA GLU A 195 18.11 -1.45 9.78
C GLU A 195 17.68 -1.51 11.25
N GLN A 196 17.79 -0.40 11.98
CA GLN A 196 17.24 -0.33 13.34
C GLN A 196 15.72 -0.55 13.34
N ALA A 197 14.99 0.09 12.45
CA ALA A 197 13.55 -0.12 12.29
C ALA A 197 13.22 -1.59 11.97
N ARG A 198 14.00 -2.24 11.11
CA ARG A 198 13.87 -3.68 10.80
C ARG A 198 14.03 -4.54 12.02
N HIS A 199 15.07 -4.30 12.85
CA HIS A 199 15.30 -5.02 14.10
C HIS A 199 14.14 -4.85 15.07
N ASP A 200 13.59 -3.63 15.18
CA ASP A 200 12.45 -3.34 16.06
C ASP A 200 11.19 -4.09 15.59
N LEU A 201 10.93 -4.15 14.28
CA LEU A 201 9.83 -4.94 13.72
C LEU A 201 10.01 -6.44 13.96
N LEU A 202 11.21 -6.98 13.86
CA LEU A 202 11.49 -8.39 14.16
C LEU A 202 11.32 -8.70 15.64
N ARG A 203 11.68 -7.76 16.55
CA ARG A 203 11.41 -7.89 17.99
C ARG A 203 9.90 -7.87 18.28
N GLU A 204 9.16 -6.94 17.67
CA GLU A 204 7.70 -6.90 17.79
C GLU A 204 7.07 -8.21 17.28
N LEU A 205 7.53 -8.72 16.14
CA LEU A 205 7.08 -10.01 15.60
C LEU A 205 7.35 -11.16 16.58
N ALA A 206 8.51 -11.17 17.22
CA ALA A 206 8.89 -12.20 18.19
C ALA A 206 8.09 -12.14 19.49
N SER A 207 7.54 -10.98 19.85
CA SER A 207 6.67 -10.79 21.02
C SER A 207 5.27 -11.37 20.86
N LEU A 208 4.88 -11.72 19.61
CA LEU A 208 3.57 -12.28 19.34
C LEU A 208 3.39 -13.69 19.94
N PRO A 209 2.17 -14.05 20.36
CA PRO A 209 1.88 -15.43 20.74
C PRO A 209 2.31 -16.43 19.66
N ARG A 210 2.85 -17.59 20.08
CA ARG A 210 3.31 -18.64 19.16
C ARG A 210 2.23 -19.14 18.17
N SER A 211 0.95 -19.03 18.56
CA SER A 211 -0.20 -19.36 17.73
C SER A 211 -0.54 -18.31 16.67
N SER A 212 0.18 -17.20 16.61
CA SER A 212 -0.10 -16.11 15.67
C SER A 212 0.16 -16.57 14.23
N ARG A 213 -0.86 -16.41 13.37
CA ARG A 213 -0.76 -16.77 11.96
C ARG A 213 0.11 -15.78 11.18
N GLY A 214 0.74 -16.25 10.12
CA GLY A 214 1.49 -15.42 9.16
C GLY A 214 2.87 -14.95 9.63
N THR A 215 3.37 -15.47 10.76
CA THR A 215 4.66 -15.06 11.33
C THR A 215 5.86 -15.40 10.44
N SER A 216 5.83 -16.55 9.74
CA SER A 216 6.88 -16.91 8.77
C SER A 216 6.90 -15.98 7.57
N GLN A 217 5.72 -15.62 7.04
CA GLN A 217 5.61 -14.63 5.98
C GLN A 217 6.13 -13.27 6.44
N ALA A 218 5.70 -12.81 7.63
CA ALA A 218 6.13 -11.52 8.17
C ALA A 218 7.65 -11.48 8.36
N ARG A 219 8.25 -12.53 8.90
CA ARG A 219 9.71 -12.62 9.04
C ARG A 219 10.41 -12.47 7.71
N TRP A 220 9.96 -13.21 6.68
CA TRP A 220 10.53 -13.13 5.35
C TRP A 220 10.38 -11.71 4.76
N VAL A 221 9.16 -11.16 4.83
CA VAL A 221 8.85 -9.82 4.31
C VAL A 221 9.69 -8.75 4.98
N ILE A 222 9.73 -8.72 6.33
CA ILE A 222 10.50 -7.73 7.09
C ILE A 222 12.00 -7.85 6.78
N SER A 223 12.52 -9.07 6.64
CA SER A 223 13.94 -9.30 6.35
C SER A 223 14.37 -8.89 4.94
N HIS A 224 13.43 -8.80 3.98
CA HIS A 224 13.75 -8.50 2.58
C HIS A 224 13.20 -7.15 2.09
N ALA A 225 12.30 -6.51 2.84
CA ALA A 225 11.79 -5.19 2.47
C ALA A 225 12.90 -4.14 2.50
N ASP A 226 12.87 -3.20 1.58
CA ASP A 226 13.88 -2.15 1.45
C ASP A 226 13.24 -0.76 1.51
N ALA A 227 13.79 0.11 2.35
CA ALA A 227 13.32 1.48 2.55
C ALA A 227 13.58 2.40 1.34
N GLY A 228 14.48 2.02 0.45
CA GLY A 228 14.79 2.79 -0.76
C GLY A 228 13.72 2.68 -1.86
N CYS A 229 12.71 1.82 -1.70
CA CYS A 229 11.57 1.81 -2.62
C CYS A 229 10.68 3.03 -2.36
N GLU A 230 10.67 3.99 -3.26
CA GLU A 230 9.89 5.24 -3.14
C GLU A 230 8.44 5.08 -3.62
N SER A 231 8.12 3.96 -4.27
CA SER A 231 6.77 3.68 -4.77
C SER A 231 6.35 2.22 -4.58
N PRO A 232 5.02 1.96 -4.54
CA PRO A 232 4.51 0.58 -4.58
C PRO A 232 4.94 -0.20 -5.83
N GLY A 233 5.12 0.48 -6.95
CA GLY A 233 5.58 -0.14 -8.20
C GLY A 233 6.99 -0.69 -8.08
N GLU A 234 7.92 0.12 -7.59
CA GLU A 234 9.30 -0.30 -7.30
C GLU A 234 9.34 -1.48 -6.33
N SER A 235 8.57 -1.41 -5.22
CA SER A 235 8.48 -2.49 -4.24
C SER A 235 8.01 -3.82 -4.87
N ARG A 236 7.06 -3.77 -5.80
CA ARG A 236 6.55 -4.96 -6.51
C ARG A 236 7.61 -5.55 -7.45
N VAL A 237 8.32 -4.70 -8.17
CA VAL A 237 9.45 -5.13 -9.03
C VAL A 237 10.55 -5.75 -8.18
N LEU A 238 10.99 -5.08 -7.11
CA LEU A 238 12.00 -5.60 -6.18
C LEU A 238 11.59 -6.95 -5.60
N HIS A 239 10.34 -7.09 -5.16
CA HIS A 239 9.80 -8.36 -4.65
C HIS A 239 9.91 -9.49 -5.68
N ALA A 240 9.53 -9.23 -6.93
CA ALA A 240 9.62 -10.24 -8.00
C ALA A 240 11.07 -10.67 -8.29
N LEU A 241 12.00 -9.70 -8.31
CA LEU A 241 13.43 -9.98 -8.53
C LEU A 241 14.05 -10.81 -7.39
N ILE A 242 13.69 -10.49 -6.13
CA ILE A 242 14.13 -11.28 -4.96
C ILE A 242 13.58 -12.69 -5.01
N LEU A 243 12.29 -12.87 -5.36
CA LEU A 243 11.68 -14.20 -5.51
C LEU A 243 12.33 -15.04 -6.62
N ALA A 244 12.79 -14.37 -7.68
CA ALA A 244 13.55 -15.01 -8.76
C ALA A 244 15.00 -15.36 -8.37
N GLY A 245 15.42 -15.06 -7.14
CA GLY A 245 16.75 -15.38 -6.63
C GLY A 245 17.86 -14.47 -7.16
N ILE A 246 17.54 -13.33 -7.78
CA ILE A 246 18.53 -12.37 -8.26
C ILE A 246 19.24 -11.76 -7.05
N LYS A 247 20.57 -11.71 -7.10
CA LYS A 247 21.45 -11.23 -6.02
C LYS A 247 22.13 -9.92 -6.40
N GLY A 248 22.67 -9.23 -5.37
CA GLY A 248 23.40 -7.99 -5.57
C GLY A 248 22.52 -6.81 -6.01
N ILE A 249 21.23 -6.86 -5.65
CA ILE A 249 20.28 -5.79 -5.92
C ILE A 249 20.46 -4.71 -4.86
N THR A 250 20.49 -3.46 -5.30
CA THR A 250 20.42 -2.25 -4.45
C THR A 250 19.24 -1.39 -4.89
N THR A 251 18.73 -0.55 -3.99
CA THR A 251 17.72 0.47 -4.31
C THR A 251 18.35 1.86 -4.16
N GLN A 252 17.87 2.82 -4.93
CA GLN A 252 18.39 4.19 -4.97
C GLN A 252 19.91 4.23 -5.13
N GLU A 253 20.44 3.45 -6.08
CA GLU A 253 21.87 3.41 -6.36
C GLU A 253 22.37 4.78 -6.84
N GLU A 254 23.33 5.34 -6.11
CA GLU A 254 23.91 6.64 -6.44
C GLU A 254 25.00 6.49 -7.50
N VAL A 255 24.84 7.20 -8.62
CA VAL A 255 25.75 7.17 -9.76
C VAL A 255 26.23 8.58 -10.08
N HIS A 256 27.54 8.79 -10.00
CA HIS A 256 28.17 10.03 -10.41
C HIS A 256 28.69 9.89 -11.85
N CYS A 257 28.17 10.68 -12.77
CA CYS A 257 28.67 10.71 -14.13
C CYS A 257 28.51 12.09 -14.78
N SER A 258 29.52 12.52 -15.51
CA SER A 258 29.56 13.79 -16.26
C SER A 258 29.19 15.02 -15.42
N GLY A 259 29.62 15.07 -14.15
CA GLY A 259 29.32 16.17 -13.22
C GLY A 259 27.90 16.16 -12.63
N HIS A 260 27.12 15.12 -12.88
CA HIS A 260 25.77 14.94 -12.34
C HIS A 260 25.71 13.75 -11.39
N THR A 261 24.83 13.83 -10.39
CA THR A 261 24.49 12.73 -9.51
C THR A 261 23.09 12.23 -9.85
N PHE A 262 22.97 10.93 -10.13
CA PHE A 262 21.70 10.26 -10.42
C PHE A 262 21.43 9.15 -9.39
N PHE A 263 20.15 8.90 -9.13
CA PHE A 263 19.73 7.78 -8.29
C PHE A 263 18.94 6.81 -9.16
N ILE A 264 19.34 5.55 -9.17
CA ILE A 264 18.66 4.47 -9.91
C ILE A 264 17.71 3.74 -8.96
N ASP A 265 16.44 3.62 -9.31
CA ASP A 265 15.41 3.06 -8.43
C ASP A 265 15.79 1.67 -7.91
N ILE A 266 16.17 0.76 -8.82
CA ILE A 266 16.65 -0.59 -8.52
C ILE A 266 17.84 -0.88 -9.41
N ALA A 267 18.95 -1.32 -8.85
CA ALA A 267 20.18 -1.56 -9.60
C ALA A 267 20.80 -2.94 -9.28
N ILE A 268 21.58 -3.45 -10.21
CA ILE A 268 22.59 -4.49 -10.00
C ILE A 268 23.95 -3.88 -10.34
N PRO A 269 24.60 -3.20 -9.38
CA PRO A 269 25.76 -2.34 -9.65
C PRO A 269 26.94 -3.09 -10.25
N SER A 270 27.22 -4.32 -9.79
CA SER A 270 28.30 -5.17 -10.30
C SER A 270 28.18 -5.47 -11.79
N LEU A 271 26.97 -5.44 -12.34
CA LEU A 271 26.66 -5.68 -13.74
C LEU A 271 26.25 -4.40 -14.49
N LYS A 272 26.21 -3.26 -13.80
CA LYS A 272 25.72 -1.98 -14.34
C LYS A 272 24.35 -2.13 -15.03
N ILE A 273 23.40 -2.82 -14.36
CA ILE A 273 22.02 -2.93 -14.80
C ILE A 273 21.18 -1.99 -13.93
N ALA A 274 20.47 -1.07 -14.58
CA ALA A 274 19.55 -0.11 -13.99
C ALA A 274 18.11 -0.55 -14.33
N ILE A 275 17.25 -0.63 -13.34
CA ILE A 275 15.83 -0.95 -13.48
C ILE A 275 15.06 0.25 -12.92
N GLU A 276 14.42 0.99 -13.79
CA GLU A 276 13.71 2.23 -13.46
C GLU A 276 12.21 2.03 -13.61
N PHE A 277 11.46 2.47 -12.60
CA PHE A 277 10.01 2.39 -12.60
C PHE A 277 9.41 3.71 -13.08
N ASP A 278 8.90 3.71 -14.31
CA ASP A 278 8.21 4.85 -14.92
C ASP A 278 6.86 5.08 -14.23
N GLY A 279 6.83 6.04 -13.30
CA GLY A 279 5.59 6.54 -12.71
C GLY A 279 4.72 7.20 -13.77
N ARG A 280 3.41 7.30 -13.51
CA ARG A 280 2.52 8.05 -14.41
C ARG A 280 2.96 9.51 -14.47
N ILE A 281 3.09 10.05 -15.68
CA ILE A 281 3.16 11.49 -15.92
C ILE A 281 1.91 12.10 -15.30
N LYS A 282 2.07 13.05 -14.37
CA LYS A 282 0.94 13.79 -13.78
C LYS A 282 0.27 14.60 -14.89
N TYR A 283 -0.99 14.32 -15.17
CA TYR A 283 -1.82 15.19 -16.00
C TYR A 283 -2.01 16.51 -15.27
N GLY A 284 -1.65 17.62 -15.88
CA GLY A 284 -1.80 18.97 -15.32
C GLY A 284 -0.64 19.91 -15.60
N ASP A 285 0.47 19.40 -16.13
CA ASP A 285 1.61 20.22 -16.52
C ASP A 285 1.38 20.85 -17.90
N SER A 286 1.90 22.05 -18.11
CA SER A 286 1.89 22.67 -19.43
C SER A 286 2.65 21.80 -20.45
N VAL A 287 2.33 21.92 -21.74
CA VAL A 287 3.03 21.19 -22.82
C VAL A 287 4.54 21.45 -22.76
N GLN A 288 4.95 22.64 -22.36
CA GLN A 288 6.36 23.02 -22.24
C GLN A 288 7.04 22.30 -21.09
N GLU A 289 6.44 22.22 -19.91
CA GLU A 289 6.97 21.47 -18.75
C GLU A 289 7.10 19.98 -19.04
N VAL A 290 6.14 19.41 -19.77
CA VAL A 290 6.22 18.01 -20.23
C VAL A 290 7.40 17.80 -21.16
N HIS A 291 7.63 18.74 -22.09
CA HIS A 291 8.73 18.65 -23.05
C HIS A 291 10.10 18.73 -22.35
N GLU A 292 10.28 19.70 -21.47
CA GLU A 292 11.52 19.86 -20.67
C GLU A 292 11.83 18.63 -19.82
N ARG A 293 10.81 18.01 -19.22
CA ARG A 293 10.98 16.75 -18.45
C ARG A 293 11.40 15.58 -19.34
N ILE A 294 10.80 15.45 -20.52
CA ILE A 294 11.18 14.40 -21.47
C ILE A 294 12.63 14.58 -21.90
N GLU A 295 13.05 15.80 -22.21
CA GLU A 295 14.44 16.09 -22.57
C GLU A 295 15.42 15.81 -21.42
N ALA A 296 15.08 16.22 -20.19
CA ALA A 296 15.89 15.95 -19.01
C ALA A 296 16.04 14.45 -18.76
N GLU A 297 14.95 13.68 -18.92
CA GLU A 297 14.97 12.24 -18.76
C GLU A 297 15.76 11.52 -19.86
N GLN A 298 15.64 11.97 -21.10
CA GLN A 298 16.47 11.46 -22.21
C GLN A 298 17.94 11.75 -21.99
N ARG A 299 18.29 12.96 -21.52
CA ARG A 299 19.66 13.34 -21.18
C ARG A 299 20.20 12.44 -20.06
N ARG A 300 19.44 12.25 -18.99
CA ARG A 300 19.78 11.34 -17.88
C ARG A 300 20.06 9.93 -18.39
N ALA A 301 19.15 9.37 -19.18
CA ALA A 301 19.30 8.03 -19.74
C ALA A 301 20.57 7.91 -20.59
N ARG A 302 20.84 8.90 -21.45
CA ARG A 302 22.04 8.92 -22.29
C ARG A 302 23.34 8.96 -21.46
N LEU A 303 23.39 9.78 -20.39
CA LEU A 303 24.57 9.88 -19.53
C LEU A 303 24.80 8.56 -18.78
N LEU A 304 23.78 7.93 -18.25
CA LEU A 304 23.88 6.61 -17.62
C LEU A 304 24.36 5.53 -18.61
N GLN A 305 23.86 5.55 -19.85
CA GLN A 305 24.30 4.61 -20.89
C GLN A 305 25.78 4.83 -21.26
N LEU A 306 26.23 6.08 -21.39
CA LEU A 306 27.65 6.40 -21.61
C LEU A 306 28.53 5.95 -20.44
N ALA A 307 28.04 5.99 -19.21
CA ALA A 307 28.68 5.43 -18.02
C ALA A 307 28.64 3.88 -17.98
N GLY A 308 28.09 3.26 -19.02
CA GLY A 308 28.03 1.81 -19.20
C GLY A 308 26.81 1.12 -18.56
N TRP A 309 25.84 1.88 -18.04
CA TRP A 309 24.63 1.29 -17.48
C TRP A 309 23.67 0.82 -18.58
N ARG A 310 23.10 -0.37 -18.38
CA ARG A 310 21.97 -0.86 -19.17
C ARG A 310 20.68 -0.54 -18.47
N ILE A 311 19.84 0.28 -19.06
CA ILE A 311 18.58 0.73 -18.47
C ILE A 311 17.43 -0.17 -18.94
N ILE A 312 16.66 -0.67 -17.99
CA ILE A 312 15.40 -1.40 -18.17
C ILE A 312 14.30 -0.55 -17.56
N ARG A 313 13.34 -0.13 -18.38
CA ARG A 313 12.20 0.69 -17.92
C ARG A 313 10.98 -0.17 -17.73
N ILE A 314 10.36 -0.04 -16.57
CA ILE A 314 9.16 -0.77 -16.17
C ILE A 314 8.01 0.22 -15.99
N ARG A 315 6.88 -0.06 -16.62
CA ARG A 315 5.67 0.74 -16.55
C ARG A 315 4.60 0.08 -15.68
N TRP A 316 3.58 0.82 -15.29
CA TRP A 316 2.42 0.27 -14.57
C TRP A 316 1.72 -0.89 -15.30
N SER A 317 1.68 -0.88 -16.63
CA SER A 317 1.15 -1.98 -17.44
C SER A 317 1.92 -3.28 -17.22
N ASP A 318 3.23 -3.18 -17.03
CA ASP A 318 4.15 -4.32 -16.96
C ASP A 318 4.05 -5.04 -15.61
N LEU A 319 3.55 -4.34 -14.56
CA LEU A 319 3.28 -4.94 -13.26
C LEU A 319 2.21 -6.05 -13.29
N ARG A 320 1.46 -6.17 -14.38
CA ARG A 320 0.52 -7.29 -14.59
C ARG A 320 1.23 -8.58 -15.05
N ARG A 321 2.49 -8.46 -15.49
CA ARG A 321 3.29 -9.53 -16.08
C ARG A 321 4.73 -9.47 -15.54
N LEU A 322 4.86 -9.55 -14.20
CA LEU A 322 6.15 -9.45 -13.51
C LEU A 322 7.12 -10.58 -13.88
N ASP A 323 6.61 -11.71 -14.32
CA ASP A 323 7.39 -12.82 -14.90
C ASP A 323 8.14 -12.39 -16.16
N GLU A 324 7.53 -11.61 -17.05
CA GLU A 324 8.20 -11.05 -18.23
C GLU A 324 9.28 -10.02 -17.83
N VAL A 325 8.99 -9.19 -16.82
CA VAL A 325 9.99 -8.25 -16.27
C VAL A 325 11.20 -9.01 -15.73
N VAL A 326 10.97 -10.04 -14.93
CA VAL A 326 12.05 -10.88 -14.40
C VAL A 326 12.84 -11.55 -15.54
N ALA A 327 12.17 -12.09 -16.56
CA ALA A 327 12.84 -12.70 -17.70
C ALA A 327 13.71 -11.67 -18.44
N GLN A 328 13.25 -10.44 -18.63
CA GLN A 328 14.04 -9.37 -19.25
C GLN A 328 15.30 -9.02 -18.45
N VAL A 329 15.19 -8.96 -17.10
CA VAL A 329 16.35 -8.72 -16.24
C VAL A 329 17.33 -9.90 -16.29
N LEU A 330 16.85 -11.15 -16.27
CA LEU A 330 17.71 -12.33 -16.40
C LEU A 330 18.44 -12.38 -17.74
N VAL A 331 17.82 -11.99 -18.85
CA VAL A 331 18.48 -11.85 -20.15
C VAL A 331 19.60 -10.79 -20.07
N ALA A 332 19.32 -9.65 -19.43
CA ALA A 332 20.32 -8.59 -19.25
C ALA A 332 21.54 -9.10 -18.44
N ILE A 333 21.29 -9.83 -17.35
CA ILE A 333 22.34 -10.44 -16.52
C ILE A 333 23.19 -11.41 -17.35
N ARG A 334 22.58 -12.35 -18.08
CA ARG A 334 23.32 -13.32 -18.92
C ARG A 334 24.22 -12.62 -19.94
N GLN A 335 23.76 -11.55 -20.56
CA GLN A 335 24.54 -10.77 -21.53
C GLN A 335 25.71 -10.00 -20.91
N ARG A 336 25.66 -9.73 -19.60
CA ARG A 336 26.76 -9.08 -18.87
C ARG A 336 27.77 -10.06 -18.30
N VAL A 337 27.34 -11.25 -17.88
CA VAL A 337 28.20 -12.31 -17.32
C VAL A 337 28.92 -13.08 -18.44
N GLY A 338 28.32 -13.19 -19.62
CA GLY A 338 28.91 -13.88 -20.78
C GLY A 338 29.89 -13.03 -21.61
N ARG A 339 30.21 -11.84 -21.13
CA ARG A 339 31.26 -10.97 -21.70
C ARG A 339 32.50 -10.99 -20.81
#